data_84190a91678959006596a7f945c569cc
#
_entry.id   84190a91678959006596a7f945c569cc
#
_cell.length_a   1.000
_cell.length_b   1.000
_cell.length_c   1.000
_cell.angle_alpha   90.00
_cell.angle_beta   90.00
_cell.angle_gamma   90.00
#
_symmetry.space_group_name_H-M   'P 1'
#
loop_
_entity.id
_entity.type
_entity.pdbx_description
1 polymer ?
#
loop_
_entity_poly.entity_id
_entity_poly.type
_entity_poly.pdbx_seq_one_letter_code
_entity_poly.pdbx_strand_id
1 'polypeptide(L)'
;ALEAALAAREAGKIRYIGVTGHKSPHILQRMLDMDFAWDTCQLPINVLDVHYRSFQKEILPELNRRNIGAIGMKSLGGRGQLVSDLGLTAQQCRRYALSLPISTLICGIQSQENLEQDLAIARDFSPMSVTERKALADSVYEEAGDGRYEWFKTMQTYDSPYHREQHGFQETG
;
A
#
# COMPACT_ATOMS: atom_id res chain seq x y z
N ALA A 1 -4.51 16.36 14.91
CA ALA A 1 -4.45 14.89 14.97
C ALA A 1 -3.15 14.42 15.67
N LEU A 2 -1.97 14.87 15.22
CA LEU A 2 -0.69 14.42 15.80
C LEU A 2 -0.56 14.74 17.29
N GLU A 3 -0.91 15.95 17.73
CA GLU A 3 -0.90 16.34 19.15
C GLU A 3 -1.74 15.41 20.02
N ALA A 4 -2.93 15.01 19.56
CA ALA A 4 -3.78 14.07 20.28
C ALA A 4 -3.15 12.67 20.36
N ALA A 5 -2.47 12.21 19.30
CA ALA A 5 -1.75 10.94 19.31
C ALA A 5 -0.54 11.00 20.27
N LEU A 6 0.17 12.11 20.32
CA LEU A 6 1.27 12.33 21.28
C LEU A 6 0.78 12.29 22.73
N ALA A 7 -0.32 13.00 23.02
CA ALA A 7 -0.93 12.95 24.36
C ALA A 7 -1.41 11.53 24.76
N ALA A 8 -1.94 10.78 23.78
CA ALA A 8 -2.35 9.38 24.03
C ALA A 8 -1.14 8.47 24.30
N ARG A 9 -0.01 8.69 23.62
CA ARG A 9 1.24 7.96 23.85
C ARG A 9 1.83 8.30 25.22
N GLU A 10 1.87 9.57 25.58
CA GLU A 10 2.32 10.03 26.89
C GLU A 10 1.46 9.46 28.05
N ALA A 11 0.15 9.38 27.82
CA ALA A 11 -0.79 8.76 28.75
C ALA A 11 -0.72 7.22 28.79
N GLY A 12 0.18 6.59 28.02
CA GLY A 12 0.36 5.13 27.96
C GLY A 12 -0.78 4.37 27.26
N LYS A 13 -1.69 5.07 26.56
CA LYS A 13 -2.82 4.46 25.84
C LYS A 13 -2.42 3.81 24.54
N ILE A 14 -1.36 4.31 23.89
CA ILE A 14 -0.76 3.78 22.67
C ILE A 14 0.75 3.74 22.84
N ARG A 15 1.42 2.87 22.08
CA ARG A 15 2.89 2.74 22.09
C ARG A 15 3.52 3.37 20.84
N TYR A 16 2.90 3.18 19.70
CA TYR A 16 3.45 3.55 18.40
C TYR A 16 2.51 4.48 17.65
N ILE A 17 3.07 5.35 16.82
CA ILE A 17 2.32 6.29 15.97
C ILE A 17 2.77 6.09 14.54
N GLY A 18 1.81 5.81 13.66
CA GLY A 18 2.07 5.62 12.24
C GLY A 18 1.21 6.52 11.37
N VAL A 19 1.55 6.53 10.09
CA VAL A 19 0.82 7.25 9.05
C VAL A 19 0.32 6.28 7.99
N THR A 20 -0.76 6.62 7.32
CA THR A 20 -1.29 5.84 6.21
C THR A 20 -1.72 6.73 5.05
N GLY A 21 -1.58 6.24 3.85
CA GLY A 21 -2.06 6.90 2.65
C GLY A 21 -2.09 5.94 1.45
N HIS A 22 -2.96 6.22 0.48
CA HIS A 22 -3.10 5.37 -0.69
C HIS A 22 -3.35 6.15 -1.99
N LYS A 23 -3.50 7.47 -1.91
CA LYS A 23 -3.84 8.31 -3.07
C LYS A 23 -2.64 8.61 -3.95
N SER A 24 -1.57 9.07 -3.33
CA SER A 24 -0.35 9.46 -4.01
C SER A 24 0.87 9.28 -3.12
N PRO A 25 1.98 8.76 -3.65
CA PRO A 25 3.27 8.71 -2.93
C PRO A 25 3.68 10.08 -2.40
N HIS A 26 3.48 11.14 -3.19
CA HIS A 26 3.79 12.52 -2.79
C HIS A 26 3.14 12.94 -1.46
N ILE A 27 1.92 12.50 -1.18
CA ILE A 27 1.24 12.81 0.09
C ILE A 27 1.96 12.15 1.26
N LEU A 28 2.32 10.88 1.13
CA LEU A 28 3.09 10.18 2.16
C LEU A 28 4.49 10.76 2.32
N GLN A 29 5.15 11.15 1.22
CA GLN A 29 6.45 11.80 1.29
C GLN A 29 6.40 13.07 2.13
N ARG A 30 5.39 13.93 1.93
CA ARG A 30 5.19 15.13 2.76
C ARG A 30 4.99 14.81 4.25
N MET A 31 4.32 13.69 4.57
CA MET A 31 4.20 13.25 5.96
C MET A 31 5.54 12.77 6.53
N LEU A 32 6.32 12.06 5.71
CA LEU A 32 7.65 11.59 6.11
C LEU A 32 8.65 12.75 6.27
N ASP A 33 8.46 13.84 5.55
CA ASP A 33 9.31 15.05 5.63
C ASP A 33 9.02 15.93 6.86
N MET A 34 7.96 15.63 7.61
CA MET A 34 7.71 16.29 8.90
C MET A 34 8.82 15.93 9.89
N ASP A 35 9.17 16.88 10.77
CA ASP A 35 10.09 16.63 11.90
C ASP A 35 9.40 15.77 12.97
N PHE A 36 9.18 14.51 12.62
CA PHE A 36 8.56 13.51 13.49
C PHE A 36 9.07 12.11 13.19
N ALA A 37 9.39 11.37 14.24
CA ALA A 37 9.81 9.97 14.15
C ALA A 37 8.60 9.04 14.06
N TRP A 38 8.17 8.73 12.82
CA TRP A 38 7.11 7.78 12.57
C TRP A 38 7.56 6.35 12.88
N ASP A 39 6.74 5.59 13.62
CA ASP A 39 7.03 4.18 13.90
C ASP A 39 6.65 3.28 12.71
N THR A 40 5.53 3.58 12.05
CA THR A 40 5.03 2.79 10.90
C THR A 40 4.45 3.66 9.80
N CYS A 41 4.43 3.11 8.58
CA CYS A 41 3.70 3.68 7.45
C CYS A 41 2.93 2.59 6.72
N GLN A 42 1.61 2.76 6.58
CA GLN A 42 0.77 1.84 5.83
C GLN A 42 0.50 2.38 4.43
N LEU A 43 0.80 1.57 3.40
CA LEU A 43 0.78 1.98 2.00
C LEU A 43 0.34 0.83 1.07
N PRO A 44 -0.21 1.13 -0.12
CA PRO A 44 -0.51 0.10 -1.11
C PRO A 44 0.74 -0.63 -1.56
N ILE A 45 0.67 -1.95 -1.58
CA ILE A 45 1.71 -2.83 -2.11
C ILE A 45 1.03 -3.94 -2.90
N ASN A 46 1.12 -3.88 -4.22
CA ASN A 46 0.52 -4.86 -5.12
C ASN A 46 1.28 -4.92 -6.45
N VAL A 47 0.91 -5.85 -7.31
CA VAL A 47 1.57 -6.10 -8.60
C VAL A 47 1.46 -4.91 -9.57
N LEU A 48 0.36 -4.14 -9.51
CA LEU A 48 0.12 -2.99 -10.40
C LEU A 48 0.90 -1.74 -9.98
N ASP A 49 1.16 -1.61 -8.67
CA ASP A 49 1.73 -0.39 -8.08
C ASP A 49 3.01 0.06 -8.76
N VAL A 50 3.83 -0.89 -9.22
CA VAL A 50 5.13 -0.61 -9.86
C VAL A 50 5.01 0.20 -11.16
N HIS A 51 3.82 0.27 -11.77
CA HIS A 51 3.60 0.91 -13.07
C HIS A 51 3.03 2.32 -13.00
N TYR A 52 2.29 2.65 -11.93
CA TYR A 52 1.59 3.93 -11.84
C TYR A 52 1.67 4.52 -10.43
N ARG A 53 2.24 5.74 -10.28
CA ARG A 53 2.40 6.44 -8.99
C ARG A 53 2.81 5.47 -7.87
N SER A 54 3.99 4.93 -8.02
CA SER A 54 4.45 3.74 -7.31
C SER A 54 4.88 4.04 -5.88
N PHE A 55 4.13 3.57 -4.90
CA PHE A 55 4.55 3.56 -3.49
C PHE A 55 5.73 2.63 -3.27
N GLN A 56 5.80 1.52 -4.03
CA GLN A 56 6.91 0.58 -3.98
C GLN A 56 8.24 1.21 -4.41
N LYS A 57 8.23 2.11 -5.42
CA LYS A 57 9.46 2.74 -5.94
C LYS A 57 9.83 4.00 -5.18
N GLU A 58 8.83 4.76 -4.73
CA GLU A 58 9.04 6.10 -4.20
C GLU A 58 9.10 6.12 -2.66
N ILE A 59 8.25 5.35 -1.97
CA ILE A 59 8.09 5.41 -0.51
C ILE A 59 8.76 4.26 0.21
N LEU A 60 8.59 3.03 -0.26
CA LEU A 60 9.11 1.85 0.42
C LEU A 60 10.63 1.88 0.66
N PRO A 61 11.49 2.33 -0.28
CA PRO A 61 12.92 2.46 -0.04
C PRO A 61 13.25 3.45 1.09
N GLU A 62 12.50 4.54 1.17
CA GLU A 62 12.69 5.57 2.19
C GLU A 62 12.28 5.07 3.58
N LEU A 63 11.18 4.32 3.69
CA LEU A 63 10.78 3.67 4.94
C LEU A 63 11.86 2.73 5.44
N ASN A 64 12.40 1.89 4.57
CA ASN A 64 13.48 0.96 4.92
C ASN A 64 14.76 1.70 5.36
N ARG A 65 15.14 2.76 4.65
CA ARG A 65 16.30 3.58 4.98
C ARG A 65 16.17 4.24 6.37
N ARG A 66 14.96 4.68 6.74
CA ARG A 66 14.66 5.31 8.04
C ARG A 66 14.29 4.31 9.13
N ASN A 67 14.27 3.00 8.84
CA ASN A 67 13.82 1.96 9.76
C ASN A 67 12.37 2.18 10.27
N ILE A 68 11.50 2.66 9.39
CA ILE A 68 10.06 2.82 9.64
C ILE A 68 9.37 1.54 9.19
N GLY A 69 8.53 0.95 10.05
CA GLY A 69 7.82 -0.29 9.74
C GLY A 69 6.85 -0.12 8.57
N ALA A 70 7.14 -0.74 7.42
CA ALA A 70 6.28 -0.70 6.26
C ALA A 70 5.14 -1.72 6.38
N ILE A 71 3.89 -1.25 6.39
CA ILE A 71 2.69 -2.09 6.45
C ILE A 71 2.05 -2.09 5.06
N GLY A 72 2.17 -3.20 4.32
CA GLY A 72 1.54 -3.34 3.02
C GLY A 72 0.03 -3.50 3.11
N MET A 73 -0.72 -2.89 2.21
CA MET A 73 -2.16 -3.09 2.05
C MET A 73 -2.55 -3.20 0.58
N LYS A 74 -3.78 -3.60 0.31
CA LYS A 74 -4.37 -3.67 -1.04
C LYS A 74 -3.61 -4.58 -2.01
N SER A 75 -3.03 -5.67 -1.51
CA SER A 75 -2.28 -6.63 -2.34
C SER A 75 -3.13 -7.34 -3.42
N LEU A 76 -4.46 -7.37 -3.26
CA LEU A 76 -5.41 -7.83 -4.28
C LEU A 76 -6.09 -6.65 -5.03
N GLY A 77 -5.53 -5.44 -4.93
CA GLY A 77 -6.20 -4.22 -5.34
C GLY A 77 -7.17 -3.68 -4.27
N GLY A 78 -8.02 -2.71 -4.63
CA GLY A 78 -8.95 -2.12 -3.67
C GLY A 78 -10.20 -2.96 -3.38
N ARG A 79 -10.56 -3.88 -4.28
CA ARG A 79 -11.80 -4.70 -4.22
C ARG A 79 -11.59 -6.13 -4.74
N GLY A 80 -10.36 -6.62 -4.82
CA GLY A 80 -10.05 -7.94 -5.35
C GLY A 80 -9.93 -7.99 -6.88
N GLN A 81 -9.93 -6.85 -7.57
CA GLN A 81 -9.94 -6.77 -9.03
C GLN A 81 -8.71 -7.40 -9.71
N LEU A 82 -7.59 -7.56 -9.01
CA LEU A 82 -6.46 -8.29 -9.57
C LEU A 82 -6.80 -9.76 -9.81
N VAL A 83 -7.70 -10.31 -9.00
CA VAL A 83 -8.17 -11.69 -9.15
C VAL A 83 -9.36 -11.77 -10.09
N SER A 84 -10.40 -10.93 -9.86
CA SER A 84 -11.65 -11.01 -10.63
C SER A 84 -11.50 -10.59 -12.09
N ASP A 85 -10.70 -9.55 -12.37
CA ASP A 85 -10.65 -8.89 -13.66
C ASP A 85 -9.37 -9.21 -14.44
N LEU A 86 -8.24 -9.39 -13.74
CA LEU A 86 -6.95 -9.66 -14.38
C LEU A 86 -6.52 -11.14 -14.31
N GLY A 87 -7.33 -12.00 -13.68
CA GLY A 87 -7.10 -13.44 -13.64
C GLY A 87 -5.86 -13.87 -12.84
N LEU A 88 -5.30 -12.98 -12.01
CA LEU A 88 -4.23 -13.34 -11.08
C LEU A 88 -4.80 -14.17 -9.92
N THR A 89 -3.99 -15.03 -9.34
CA THR A 89 -4.38 -15.72 -8.11
C THR A 89 -4.07 -14.89 -6.87
N ALA A 90 -4.86 -15.06 -5.80
CA ALA A 90 -4.57 -14.43 -4.51
C ALA A 90 -3.16 -14.82 -4.02
N GLN A 91 -2.74 -16.07 -4.25
CA GLN A 91 -1.40 -16.55 -3.91
C GLN A 91 -0.30 -15.75 -4.64
N GLN A 92 -0.43 -15.51 -5.94
CA GLN A 92 0.52 -14.70 -6.69
C GLN A 92 0.62 -13.28 -6.12
N CYS A 93 -0.53 -12.64 -5.92
CA CYS A 93 -0.60 -11.26 -5.42
C CYS A 93 -0.03 -11.13 -3.99
N ARG A 94 -0.40 -12.03 -3.09
CA ARG A 94 0.11 -12.05 -1.70
C ARG A 94 1.62 -12.34 -1.66
N ARG A 95 2.06 -13.36 -2.42
CA ARG A 95 3.47 -13.73 -2.53
C ARG A 95 4.31 -12.58 -3.08
N TYR A 96 3.83 -11.89 -4.11
CA TYR A 96 4.49 -10.68 -4.63
C TYR A 96 4.69 -9.65 -3.52
N ALA A 97 3.62 -9.25 -2.85
CA ALA A 97 3.67 -8.23 -1.81
C ALA A 97 4.60 -8.63 -0.64
N LEU A 98 4.49 -9.87 -0.15
CA LEU A 98 5.33 -10.40 0.93
C LEU A 98 6.81 -10.58 0.52
N SER A 99 7.11 -10.61 -0.78
CA SER A 99 8.49 -10.69 -1.28
C SER A 99 9.19 -9.33 -1.37
N LEU A 100 8.51 -8.26 -1.03
CA LEU A 100 9.07 -6.92 -0.90
C LEU A 100 9.49 -6.66 0.56
N PRO A 101 10.38 -5.70 0.81
CA PRO A 101 10.88 -5.43 2.15
C PRO A 101 9.85 -4.68 3.01
N ILE A 102 8.72 -5.32 3.28
CA ILE A 102 7.67 -4.85 4.18
C ILE A 102 7.70 -5.60 5.52
N SER A 103 7.21 -4.98 6.58
CA SER A 103 7.16 -5.57 7.92
C SER A 103 5.98 -6.51 8.09
N THR A 104 4.85 -6.21 7.46
CA THR A 104 3.62 -7.02 7.51
C THR A 104 2.68 -6.64 6.36
N LEU A 105 1.71 -7.51 6.08
CA LEU A 105 0.72 -7.34 5.03
C LEU A 105 -0.69 -7.42 5.61
N ILE A 106 -1.50 -6.39 5.38
CA ILE A 106 -2.92 -6.40 5.72
C ILE A 106 -3.70 -7.15 4.64
N CYS A 107 -4.42 -8.17 5.05
CA CYS A 107 -5.26 -8.99 4.20
C CYS A 107 -6.74 -8.79 4.52
N GLY A 108 -7.57 -8.50 3.51
CA GLY A 108 -9.02 -8.51 3.65
C GLY A 108 -9.53 -9.95 3.68
N ILE A 109 -10.32 -10.29 4.69
CA ILE A 109 -10.90 -11.61 4.89
C ILE A 109 -12.42 -11.46 4.96
N GLN A 110 -13.15 -12.10 4.04
CA GLN A 110 -14.60 -12.03 3.94
C GLN A 110 -15.29 -13.38 4.19
N SER A 111 -14.52 -14.47 4.16
CA SER A 111 -15.02 -15.81 4.42
C SER A 111 -13.96 -16.66 5.11
N GLN A 112 -14.36 -17.82 5.61
CA GLN A 112 -13.45 -18.79 6.20
C GLN A 112 -12.45 -19.32 5.16
N GLU A 113 -12.89 -19.52 3.92
CA GLU A 113 -12.03 -19.97 2.83
C GLU A 113 -10.92 -18.95 2.54
N ASN A 114 -11.24 -17.64 2.59
CA ASN A 114 -10.23 -16.58 2.45
C ASN A 114 -9.20 -16.63 3.59
N LEU A 115 -9.65 -16.87 4.83
CA LEU A 115 -8.75 -17.00 5.97
C LEU A 115 -7.84 -18.22 5.81
N GLU A 116 -8.39 -19.38 5.46
CA GLU A 116 -7.63 -20.61 5.25
C GLU A 116 -6.61 -20.45 4.12
N GLN A 117 -6.99 -19.80 3.01
CA GLN A 117 -6.09 -19.48 1.90
C GLN A 117 -4.94 -18.57 2.36
N ASP A 118 -5.23 -17.48 3.04
CA ASP A 118 -4.20 -16.54 3.52
C ASP A 118 -3.27 -17.20 4.55
N LEU A 119 -3.80 -18.06 5.43
CA LEU A 119 -3.01 -18.83 6.37
C LEU A 119 -2.11 -19.85 5.66
N ALA A 120 -2.59 -20.53 4.64
CA ALA A 120 -1.78 -21.46 3.84
C ALA A 120 -0.64 -20.71 3.14
N ILE A 121 -0.93 -19.57 2.50
CA ILE A 121 0.08 -18.71 1.87
C ILE A 121 1.16 -18.29 2.88
N ALA A 122 0.76 -17.92 4.10
CA ALA A 122 1.70 -17.47 5.12
C ALA A 122 2.57 -18.62 5.66
N ARG A 123 2.00 -19.81 5.85
CA ARG A 123 2.73 -21.01 6.34
C ARG A 123 3.73 -21.53 5.33
N ASP A 124 3.34 -21.56 4.05
CA ASP A 124 4.15 -22.10 2.96
C ASP A 124 4.87 -21.00 2.18
N PHE A 125 5.07 -19.83 2.82
CA PHE A 125 5.68 -18.69 2.16
C PHE A 125 7.09 -18.99 1.67
N SER A 126 7.26 -18.80 0.36
CA SER A 126 8.55 -18.77 -0.30
C SER A 126 8.64 -17.47 -1.11
N PRO A 127 9.64 -16.61 -0.85
CA PRO A 127 9.75 -15.33 -1.55
C PRO A 127 9.95 -15.53 -3.05
N MET A 128 9.35 -14.65 -3.84
CA MET A 128 9.63 -14.56 -5.27
C MET A 128 11.02 -13.96 -5.49
N SER A 129 11.75 -14.52 -6.42
CA SER A 129 12.97 -13.91 -6.94
C SER A 129 12.66 -12.57 -7.63
N VAL A 130 13.69 -11.76 -7.85
CA VAL A 130 13.55 -10.50 -8.61
C VAL A 130 12.97 -10.75 -10.01
N THR A 131 13.42 -11.83 -10.67
CA THR A 131 12.95 -12.22 -12.00
C THR A 131 11.46 -12.60 -12.00
N GLU A 132 11.03 -13.40 -11.02
CA GLU A 132 9.61 -13.78 -10.89
C GLU A 132 8.72 -12.57 -10.64
N ARG A 133 9.14 -11.66 -9.73
CA ARG A 133 8.38 -10.42 -9.47
C ARG A 133 8.28 -9.55 -10.72
N LYS A 134 9.39 -9.41 -11.44
CA LYS A 134 9.40 -8.65 -12.69
C LYS A 134 8.48 -9.26 -13.73
N ALA A 135 8.56 -10.55 -13.95
CA ALA A 135 7.73 -11.26 -14.92
C ALA A 135 6.23 -11.12 -14.58
N LEU A 136 5.86 -11.23 -13.30
CA LEU A 136 4.47 -11.04 -12.86
C LEU A 136 4.01 -9.59 -13.05
N ALA A 137 4.84 -8.60 -12.75
CA ALA A 137 4.53 -7.20 -12.98
C ALA A 137 4.39 -6.90 -14.48
N ASP A 138 5.31 -7.39 -15.31
CA ASP A 138 5.27 -7.19 -16.77
C ASP A 138 4.01 -7.80 -17.39
N SER A 139 3.50 -8.91 -16.84
CA SER A 139 2.29 -9.58 -17.36
C SER A 139 1.01 -8.77 -17.24
N VAL A 140 0.99 -7.72 -16.43
CA VAL A 140 -0.16 -6.83 -16.21
C VAL A 140 0.14 -5.37 -16.61
N TYR A 141 1.22 -5.15 -17.35
CA TYR A 141 1.68 -3.81 -17.69
C TYR A 141 0.64 -3.02 -18.50
N GLU A 142 0.01 -3.66 -19.47
CA GLU A 142 -0.98 -3.02 -20.35
C GLU A 142 -2.24 -2.55 -19.60
N GLU A 143 -2.61 -3.26 -18.55
CA GLU A 143 -3.74 -2.95 -17.70
C GLU A 143 -3.41 -1.94 -16.60
N ALA A 144 -2.13 -1.88 -16.19
CA ALA A 144 -1.70 -1.14 -15.01
C ALA A 144 -1.22 0.30 -15.28
N GLY A 145 -0.80 0.57 -16.51
CA GLY A 145 -0.01 1.77 -16.85
C GLY A 145 -0.71 3.11 -16.61
N ASP A 146 -2.04 3.14 -16.61
CA ASP A 146 -2.85 4.35 -16.37
C ASP A 146 -3.51 4.41 -14.99
N GLY A 147 -3.31 3.38 -14.17
CA GLY A 147 -3.86 3.29 -12.82
C GLY A 147 -5.36 2.96 -12.75
N ARG A 148 -6.00 2.56 -13.87
CA ARG A 148 -7.45 2.28 -13.93
C ARG A 148 -7.89 1.21 -12.93
N TYR A 149 -7.06 0.23 -12.67
CA TYR A 149 -7.32 -0.83 -11.68
C TYR A 149 -6.91 -0.45 -10.26
N GLU A 150 -6.26 0.69 -10.07
CA GLU A 150 -5.94 1.26 -8.77
C GLU A 150 -6.78 2.52 -8.52
N TRP A 151 -8.12 2.36 -8.61
CA TRP A 151 -9.09 3.44 -8.49
C TRP A 151 -8.87 4.35 -7.27
N PHE A 152 -8.29 3.84 -6.19
CA PHE A 152 -7.92 4.62 -5.02
C PHE A 152 -6.83 5.66 -5.32
N LYS A 153 -6.05 5.50 -6.40
CA LYS A 153 -5.09 6.50 -6.89
C LYS A 153 -5.72 7.51 -7.86
N THR A 154 -6.71 7.08 -8.66
CA THR A 154 -7.27 7.84 -9.79
C THR A 154 -8.61 8.49 -9.51
N MET A 155 -9.46 7.88 -8.65
CA MET A 155 -10.81 8.35 -8.38
C MET A 155 -10.81 9.70 -7.64
N GLN A 156 -11.71 10.60 -8.05
CA GLN A 156 -11.87 11.93 -7.46
C GLN A 156 -13.12 12.06 -6.56
N THR A 157 -13.91 11.01 -6.42
CA THR A 157 -15.22 11.02 -5.74
C THR A 157 -15.16 11.50 -4.28
N TYR A 158 -14.02 11.28 -3.62
CA TYR A 158 -13.81 11.70 -2.22
C TYR A 158 -12.82 12.86 -2.07
N ASP A 159 -12.40 13.45 -3.18
CA ASP A 159 -11.47 14.57 -3.21
C ASP A 159 -12.29 15.87 -3.28
N SER A 160 -12.65 16.44 -2.14
CA SER A 160 -13.25 17.79 -2.14
C SER A 160 -12.22 18.83 -2.61
N PRO A 161 -12.67 19.98 -3.13
CA PRO A 161 -11.77 21.09 -3.49
C PRO A 161 -10.79 21.43 -2.36
N TYR A 162 -11.29 21.48 -1.12
CA TYR A 162 -10.50 21.72 0.09
C TYR A 162 -9.34 20.71 0.26
N HIS A 163 -9.60 19.40 0.10
CA HIS A 163 -8.56 18.39 0.22
C HIS A 163 -7.57 18.45 -0.95
N ARG A 164 -8.04 18.77 -2.14
CA ARG A 164 -7.19 18.92 -3.32
C ARG A 164 -6.20 20.08 -3.14
N GLU A 165 -6.69 21.22 -2.68
CA GLU A 165 -5.87 22.40 -2.38
C GLU A 165 -4.81 22.07 -1.31
N GLN A 166 -5.20 21.43 -0.20
CA GLN A 166 -4.26 21.01 0.86
C GLN A 166 -3.13 20.11 0.36
N HIS A 167 -3.39 19.31 -0.67
CA HIS A 167 -2.42 18.38 -1.23
C HIS A 167 -1.70 18.93 -2.46
N GLY A 168 -1.98 20.15 -2.86
CA GLY A 168 -1.37 20.80 -4.03
C GLY A 168 -1.79 20.16 -5.35
N PHE A 169 -2.97 19.53 -5.43
CA PHE A 169 -3.55 19.07 -6.69
C PHE A 169 -4.29 20.22 -7.37
N GLN A 170 -4.18 20.29 -8.71
CA GLN A 170 -4.93 21.26 -9.47
C GLN A 170 -6.44 21.06 -9.28
N GLU A 171 -7.18 22.17 -9.22
CA GLU A 171 -8.61 22.11 -9.29
C GLU A 171 -9.05 21.52 -10.63
N THR A 172 -9.93 20.54 -10.59
CA THR A 172 -10.60 20.06 -11.81
C THR A 172 -11.77 20.99 -12.07
N GLY A 173 -11.70 21.75 -13.14
CA GLY A 173 -12.83 22.51 -13.67
C GLY A 173 -14.00 21.62 -14.05
#